data_88506e581954f52ca5ed762d254e299b
#
_entry.id   88506e581954f52ca5ed762d254e299b
#
_cell.length_a   1.000
_cell.length_b   1.000
_cell.length_c   1.000
_cell.angle_alpha   90.00
_cell.angle_beta   90.00
_cell.angle_gamma   90.00
#
_symmetry.space_group_name_H-M   'P 1'
#
loop_
_entity.id
_entity.type
_entity.pdbx_description
1 polymer ?
#
loop_
_entity_poly.entity_id
_entity_poly.type
_entity_poly.pdbx_seq_one_letter_code
_entity_poly.pdbx_strand_id
1 'polypeptide(L)'
;MAKKKQFISDYSAKRIGDLIEEVLNNAEQHKWQKPWVNVGMMDTPCRNIDRPDPYQGVNEGLLSLVMSVKNYRTPLFLTGDKARDMGLSIKKQADGKREEAWPVFKWLHFIYDKDRNRITYEQFFDLDYEDQQQCRDRWSLRGYLVYNIDQTTMKEDLPKTYEKFVALYPDTTEGMKAEEDAQDEALDYILNTEGAWRCPIHHQLGDRACYSYSLDFSAESICLPMRDQFKTVSAYYGTALHEMAHSTKGDPKMRRDYGGKSFGSEGYALEELVAEFTAAFVGCDRGHTKTIDEEHIDYVQSWRKAIKKKDIVSTIVDDLMRATNYEIRILRETDEMLAKQTTKIAA
;
A
#
# COMPACT_ATOMS: atom_id res chain seq x y z
N MET A 1 10.11 -9.19 25.65
CA MET A 1 9.42 -9.47 24.38
C MET A 1 10.43 -9.88 23.33
N ALA A 2 10.23 -10.99 22.62
CA ALA A 2 11.09 -11.35 21.49
C ALA A 2 10.94 -10.28 20.41
N LYS A 3 12.05 -9.73 19.88
CA LYS A 3 11.98 -8.79 18.76
C LYS A 3 11.25 -9.44 17.60
N LYS A 4 10.13 -8.86 17.18
CA LYS A 4 9.41 -9.26 15.98
C LYS A 4 10.40 -9.22 14.80
N LYS A 5 10.52 -10.28 14.02
CA LYS A 5 11.45 -10.30 12.89
C LYS A 5 11.02 -9.25 11.90
N GLN A 6 11.85 -8.28 11.62
CA GLN A 6 11.58 -7.18 10.70
C GLN A 6 11.29 -7.72 9.30
N PHE A 7 10.26 -7.17 8.66
CA PHE A 7 9.75 -7.61 7.38
C PHE A 7 10.50 -6.98 6.20
N ILE A 8 10.98 -5.76 6.39
CA ILE A 8 11.71 -4.97 5.39
C ILE A 8 13.08 -4.52 5.93
N SER A 9 13.98 -4.09 5.06
CA SER A 9 15.30 -3.60 5.46
C SER A 9 15.21 -2.25 6.18
N ASP A 10 16.19 -1.95 7.06
CA ASP A 10 16.27 -0.64 7.75
C ASP A 10 16.32 0.53 6.77
N TYR A 11 17.01 0.38 5.63
CA TYR A 11 17.04 1.39 4.58
C TYR A 11 15.64 1.64 4.02
N SER A 12 14.91 0.58 3.66
CA SER A 12 13.54 0.72 3.12
C SER A 12 12.60 1.33 4.15
N ALA A 13 12.67 0.88 5.40
CA ALA A 13 11.87 1.44 6.49
C ALA A 13 12.14 2.94 6.68
N LYS A 14 13.42 3.32 6.70
CA LYS A 14 13.81 4.73 6.80
C LYS A 14 13.26 5.55 5.63
N ARG A 15 13.42 5.08 4.39
CA ARG A 15 12.95 5.82 3.20
C ARG A 15 11.45 6.03 3.19
N ILE A 16 10.68 5.02 3.58
CA ILE A 16 9.22 5.13 3.68
C ILE A 16 8.85 6.07 4.84
N GLY A 17 9.52 5.97 5.98
CA GLY A 17 9.32 6.88 7.10
C GLY A 17 9.61 8.34 6.75
N ASP A 18 10.73 8.62 6.06
CA ASP A 18 11.08 9.96 5.57
C ASP A 18 10.00 10.50 4.60
N LEU A 19 9.46 9.64 3.72
CA LEU A 19 8.37 10.01 2.80
C LEU A 19 7.09 10.35 3.56
N ILE A 20 6.70 9.53 4.52
CA ILE A 20 5.53 9.79 5.38
C ILE A 20 5.72 11.11 6.14
N GLU A 21 6.92 11.36 6.71
CA GLU A 21 7.21 12.62 7.38
C GLU A 21 7.09 13.82 6.43
N GLU A 22 7.57 13.70 5.19
CA GLU A 22 7.46 14.74 4.16
C GLU A 22 6.00 15.03 3.80
N VAL A 23 5.20 13.98 3.63
CA VAL A 23 3.75 14.09 3.42
C VAL A 23 3.07 14.86 4.56
N LEU A 24 3.36 14.49 5.80
CA LEU A 24 2.78 15.13 6.97
C LEU A 24 3.23 16.60 7.13
N ASN A 25 4.46 16.93 6.74
CA ASN A 25 4.95 18.30 6.73
C ASN A 25 4.25 19.16 5.67
N ASN A 26 4.05 18.62 4.47
CA ASN A 26 3.37 19.33 3.38
C ASN A 26 1.89 19.56 3.74
N ALA A 27 1.26 18.60 4.38
CA ALA A 27 -0.10 18.70 4.85
C ALA A 27 -0.32 19.87 5.84
N GLU A 28 0.61 20.06 6.79
CA GLU A 28 0.53 21.16 7.76
C GLU A 28 0.76 22.54 7.14
N GLN A 29 1.68 22.66 6.17
CA GLN A 29 2.05 23.94 5.55
C GLN A 29 0.97 24.50 4.62
N HIS A 30 0.21 23.66 3.95
CA HIS A 30 -0.74 24.04 2.92
C HIS A 30 -2.19 24.13 3.38
N LYS A 31 -2.45 24.20 4.72
CA LYS A 31 -3.82 24.16 5.28
C LYS A 31 -4.70 23.15 4.53
N TRP A 32 -4.18 21.94 4.44
CA TRP A 32 -4.90 20.79 3.88
C TRP A 32 -5.58 21.03 2.51
N GLN A 33 -4.87 21.57 1.55
CA GLN A 33 -5.14 21.22 0.17
C GLN A 33 -4.47 19.85 -0.11
N LYS A 34 -5.09 18.85 0.43
CA LYS A 34 -5.00 17.40 0.17
C LYS A 34 -3.76 16.93 -0.63
N PRO A 35 -2.55 16.75 -0.02
CA PRO A 35 -1.42 16.22 -0.79
C PRO A 35 -1.63 14.79 -1.28
N TRP A 36 -2.54 14.03 -0.71
CA TRP A 36 -2.85 12.68 -1.15
C TRP A 36 -4.21 12.47 -1.82
N VAL A 37 -4.97 13.50 -2.08
CA VAL A 37 -6.13 13.40 -2.99
C VAL A 37 -5.70 12.88 -4.35
N ASN A 38 -4.43 13.04 -4.69
CA ASN A 38 -3.85 12.56 -5.93
C ASN A 38 -3.12 11.22 -5.84
N VAL A 39 -3.03 10.58 -4.67
CA VAL A 39 -2.30 9.30 -4.52
C VAL A 39 -2.94 8.16 -5.30
N GLY A 40 -4.25 8.21 -5.54
CA GLY A 40 -4.97 7.21 -6.35
C GLY A 40 -5.35 7.66 -7.74
N MET A 41 -4.91 8.84 -8.19
CA MET A 41 -5.48 9.50 -9.37
C MET A 41 -4.49 9.78 -10.48
N MET A 42 -3.44 9.02 -10.60
CA MET A 42 -2.74 8.99 -11.87
C MET A 42 -3.57 8.11 -12.82
N ASP A 43 -4.11 8.68 -13.89
CA ASP A 43 -4.75 7.92 -15.01
C ASP A 43 -3.82 6.82 -15.51
N THR A 44 -2.58 6.90 -15.13
CA THR A 44 -1.55 5.96 -15.50
C THR A 44 -0.77 5.52 -14.28
N PRO A 45 -0.97 4.27 -13.83
CA PRO A 45 -0.27 3.73 -12.67
C PRO A 45 1.26 3.69 -12.89
N CYS A 46 1.99 3.79 -11.79
CA CYS A 46 3.45 3.71 -11.79
C CYS A 46 3.94 2.39 -12.40
N ARG A 47 5.01 2.43 -13.18
CA ARG A 47 5.55 1.24 -13.85
C ARG A 47 7.06 1.27 -14.02
N ASN A 48 7.63 0.10 -14.19
CA ASN A 48 9.03 -0.03 -14.58
C ASN A 48 9.15 0.13 -16.10
N ILE A 49 10.15 0.89 -16.58
CA ILE A 49 10.35 1.13 -18.03
C ILE A 49 10.56 -0.13 -18.86
N ASP A 50 11.00 -1.23 -18.22
CA ASP A 50 11.26 -2.53 -18.87
C ASP A 50 10.07 -3.48 -18.83
N ARG A 51 8.94 -3.07 -18.23
CA ARG A 51 7.78 -3.96 -18.06
C ARG A 51 6.50 -3.29 -18.54
N PRO A 52 5.66 -4.03 -19.26
CA PRO A 52 4.36 -3.51 -19.68
C PRO A 52 3.41 -3.34 -18.50
N ASP A 53 3.50 -4.24 -17.50
CA ASP A 53 2.60 -4.25 -16.37
C ASP A 53 2.96 -3.16 -15.36
N PRO A 54 1.97 -2.46 -14.81
CA PRO A 54 2.18 -1.47 -13.76
C PRO A 54 2.64 -2.15 -12.45
N TYR A 55 3.19 -1.34 -11.55
CA TYR A 55 3.32 -1.74 -10.16
C TYR A 55 1.93 -1.96 -9.57
N GLN A 56 1.86 -2.81 -8.59
CA GLN A 56 0.61 -3.20 -7.95
C GLN A 56 0.77 -3.25 -6.44
N GLY A 57 -0.35 -3.21 -5.74
CA GLY A 57 -0.40 -3.35 -4.31
C GLY A 57 0.32 -2.21 -3.60
N VAL A 58 1.00 -2.53 -2.51
CA VAL A 58 1.78 -1.57 -1.74
C VAL A 58 2.80 -0.78 -2.57
N ASN A 59 3.32 -1.36 -3.66
CA ASN A 59 4.26 -0.65 -4.53
C ASN A 59 3.59 0.47 -5.30
N GLU A 60 2.36 0.26 -5.78
CA GLU A 60 1.60 1.30 -6.47
C GLU A 60 1.28 2.45 -5.51
N GLY A 61 0.72 2.15 -4.34
CA GLY A 61 0.42 3.17 -3.32
C GLY A 61 1.67 3.97 -2.91
N LEU A 62 2.78 3.27 -2.66
CA LEU A 62 4.04 3.91 -2.27
C LEU A 62 4.61 4.81 -3.37
N LEU A 63 4.67 4.32 -4.63
CA LEU A 63 5.25 5.09 -5.73
C LEU A 63 4.32 6.23 -6.17
N SER A 64 3.00 6.07 -6.09
CA SER A 64 2.05 7.15 -6.31
C SER A 64 2.21 8.26 -5.26
N LEU A 65 2.45 7.90 -3.99
CA LEU A 65 2.77 8.86 -2.95
C LEU A 65 4.10 9.59 -3.24
N VAL A 66 5.12 8.87 -3.71
CA VAL A 66 6.39 9.47 -4.16
C VAL A 66 6.16 10.46 -5.29
N MET A 67 5.37 10.08 -6.30
CA MET A 67 5.02 10.97 -7.42
C MET A 67 4.39 12.28 -6.94
N SER A 68 3.42 12.17 -6.05
CA SER A 68 2.70 13.31 -5.47
C SER A 68 3.62 14.26 -4.71
N VAL A 69 4.52 13.70 -3.87
CA VAL A 69 5.40 14.51 -3.00
C VAL A 69 6.57 15.10 -3.76
N LYS A 70 7.17 14.33 -4.70
CA LYS A 70 8.37 14.74 -5.43
C LYS A 70 8.06 15.50 -6.73
N ASN A 71 6.80 15.52 -7.12
CA ASN A 71 6.34 16.19 -8.34
C ASN A 71 7.11 15.76 -9.60
N TYR A 72 7.38 14.45 -9.71
CA TYR A 72 8.01 13.89 -10.90
C TYR A 72 7.08 13.98 -12.11
N ARG A 73 7.66 14.18 -13.28
CA ARG A 73 6.90 14.41 -14.51
C ARG A 73 6.26 13.15 -15.10
N THR A 74 6.84 11.99 -14.84
CA THR A 74 6.35 10.73 -15.41
C THR A 74 6.27 9.63 -14.35
N PRO A 75 5.30 8.68 -14.45
CA PRO A 75 5.17 7.55 -13.52
C PRO A 75 6.15 6.40 -13.85
N LEU A 76 7.30 6.72 -14.45
CA LEU A 76 8.26 5.73 -14.92
C LEU A 76 9.45 5.59 -14.00
N PHE A 77 9.73 4.35 -13.65
CA PHE A 77 10.82 3.99 -12.74
C PHE A 77 11.75 2.98 -13.38
N LEU A 78 13.01 2.98 -12.96
CA LEU A 78 14.04 2.03 -13.39
C LEU A 78 14.98 1.69 -12.23
N THR A 79 15.64 0.52 -12.35
CA THR A 79 16.69 0.15 -11.40
C THR A 79 17.97 0.91 -11.67
N GLY A 80 18.87 1.00 -10.68
CA GLY A 80 20.19 1.60 -10.87
C GLY A 80 21.04 0.85 -11.90
N ASP A 81 20.88 -0.47 -12.02
CA ASP A 81 21.56 -1.27 -13.05
C ASP A 81 21.04 -0.89 -14.43
N LYS A 82 19.73 -0.78 -14.60
CA LYS A 82 19.15 -0.33 -15.87
C LYS A 82 19.59 1.08 -16.25
N ALA A 83 19.66 2.01 -15.30
CA ALA A 83 20.20 3.34 -15.58
C ALA A 83 21.63 3.27 -16.12
N ARG A 84 22.48 2.46 -15.49
CA ARG A 84 23.86 2.23 -15.93
C ARG A 84 23.95 1.60 -17.33
N ASP A 85 23.14 0.59 -17.61
CA ASP A 85 23.08 -0.08 -18.91
C ASP A 85 22.66 0.88 -20.03
N MET A 86 21.82 1.88 -19.70
CA MET A 86 21.43 2.97 -20.61
C MET A 86 22.45 4.11 -20.69
N GLY A 87 23.57 4.03 -19.96
CA GLY A 87 24.57 5.09 -19.89
C GLY A 87 24.15 6.31 -19.06
N LEU A 88 23.12 6.18 -18.21
CA LEU A 88 22.57 7.26 -17.41
C LEU A 88 23.27 7.36 -16.04
N SER A 89 23.37 8.55 -15.53
CA SER A 89 23.80 8.83 -14.17
C SER A 89 22.60 9.19 -13.27
N ILE A 90 22.69 8.85 -11.99
CA ILE A 90 21.73 9.34 -10.98
C ILE A 90 22.12 10.79 -10.61
N LYS A 91 21.16 11.70 -10.67
CA LYS A 91 21.35 13.11 -10.34
C LYS A 91 21.84 13.29 -8.90
N LYS A 92 22.42 14.45 -8.64
CA LYS A 92 22.83 14.86 -7.31
C LYS A 92 21.83 15.88 -6.76
N GLN A 93 21.60 15.79 -5.47
CA GLN A 93 20.88 16.79 -4.69
C GLN A 93 21.71 18.05 -4.52
N ALA A 94 21.12 19.11 -4.00
CA ALA A 94 21.80 20.38 -3.76
C ALA A 94 23.01 20.28 -2.80
N ASP A 95 23.02 19.29 -1.92
CA ASP A 95 24.12 18.98 -0.99
C ASP A 95 25.26 18.17 -1.63
N GLY A 96 25.16 17.87 -2.94
CA GLY A 96 26.14 17.10 -3.71
C GLY A 96 26.02 15.57 -3.58
N LYS A 97 25.15 15.05 -2.72
CA LYS A 97 24.87 13.63 -2.62
C LYS A 97 24.00 13.16 -3.78
N ARG A 98 24.10 11.88 -4.12
CA ARG A 98 23.20 11.28 -5.11
C ARG A 98 21.77 11.30 -4.60
N GLU A 99 20.83 11.45 -5.54
CA GLU A 99 19.42 11.17 -5.28
C GLU A 99 19.25 9.78 -4.70
N GLU A 100 18.36 9.64 -3.73
CA GLU A 100 18.11 8.38 -3.06
C GLU A 100 17.01 7.58 -3.78
N ALA A 101 17.24 6.27 -3.90
CA ALA A 101 16.28 5.35 -4.52
C ALA A 101 15.03 5.15 -3.65
N TRP A 102 13.96 4.69 -4.30
CA TRP A 102 12.71 4.31 -3.67
C TRP A 102 12.61 2.80 -3.55
N PRO A 103 12.20 2.27 -2.40
CA PRO A 103 12.02 0.83 -2.24
C PRO A 103 10.74 0.36 -2.93
N VAL A 104 10.84 -0.78 -3.60
CA VAL A 104 9.70 -1.58 -4.07
C VAL A 104 9.89 -3.01 -3.63
N PHE A 105 8.81 -3.77 -3.52
CA PHE A 105 8.82 -5.07 -2.88
C PHE A 105 8.25 -6.12 -3.81
N LYS A 106 8.81 -7.32 -3.74
CA LYS A 106 8.32 -8.50 -4.46
C LYS A 106 8.28 -9.71 -3.53
N TRP A 107 7.15 -10.36 -3.51
CA TRP A 107 7.04 -11.67 -2.88
C TRP A 107 7.72 -12.71 -3.77
N LEU A 108 8.63 -13.47 -3.18
CA LEU A 108 9.27 -14.60 -3.80
C LEU A 108 8.75 -15.87 -3.13
N HIS A 109 8.25 -16.79 -3.94
CA HIS A 109 7.82 -18.10 -3.52
C HIS A 109 8.92 -19.10 -3.78
N PHE A 110 9.27 -19.89 -2.79
CA PHE A 110 10.27 -20.93 -2.84
C PHE A 110 9.63 -22.26 -2.43
N ILE A 111 9.82 -23.29 -3.23
CA ILE A 111 9.38 -24.64 -2.91
C ILE A 111 10.62 -25.46 -2.54
N TYR A 112 10.49 -26.26 -1.49
CA TYR A 112 11.53 -27.15 -1.00
C TYR A 112 10.98 -28.57 -0.97
N ASP A 113 11.74 -29.53 -1.51
CA ASP A 113 11.42 -30.94 -1.44
C ASP A 113 11.54 -31.51 -0.01
N LYS A 114 11.26 -32.80 0.15
CA LYS A 114 11.38 -33.52 1.44
C LYS A 114 12.79 -33.46 2.04
N ASP A 115 13.80 -33.36 1.19
CA ASP A 115 15.22 -33.27 1.57
C ASP A 115 15.68 -31.82 1.81
N ARG A 116 14.75 -30.86 1.74
CA ARG A 116 14.97 -29.40 1.90
C ARG A 116 15.79 -28.76 0.78
N ASN A 117 15.89 -29.41 -0.40
CA ASN A 117 16.45 -28.78 -1.58
C ASN A 117 15.43 -27.84 -2.19
N ARG A 118 15.88 -26.67 -2.63
CA ARG A 118 15.01 -25.77 -3.39
C ARG A 118 14.79 -26.33 -4.78
N ILE A 119 13.53 -26.47 -5.16
CA ILE A 119 13.10 -26.96 -6.46
C ILE A 119 12.33 -25.87 -7.24
N THR A 120 12.31 -25.99 -8.56
CA THR A 120 11.51 -25.14 -9.45
C THR A 120 10.04 -25.58 -9.46
N TYR A 121 9.16 -24.74 -10.00
CA TYR A 121 7.76 -25.12 -10.23
C TYR A 121 7.65 -26.32 -11.18
N GLU A 122 8.46 -26.38 -12.23
CA GLU A 122 8.50 -27.51 -13.16
C GLU A 122 8.83 -28.80 -12.40
N GLN A 123 9.91 -28.79 -11.64
CA GLN A 123 10.31 -29.92 -10.81
C GLN A 123 9.23 -30.33 -9.80
N PHE A 124 8.51 -29.37 -9.21
CA PHE A 124 7.41 -29.66 -8.29
C PHE A 124 6.22 -30.35 -8.99
N PHE A 125 5.85 -29.89 -10.19
CA PHE A 125 4.75 -30.50 -10.96
C PHE A 125 5.13 -31.85 -11.56
N ASP A 126 6.41 -32.15 -11.72
CA ASP A 126 6.93 -33.47 -12.17
C ASP A 126 6.97 -34.51 -11.05
N LEU A 127 6.81 -34.10 -9.77
CA LEU A 127 6.72 -35.01 -8.63
C LEU A 127 5.37 -35.73 -8.63
N ASP A 128 5.35 -36.96 -8.10
CA ASP A 128 4.09 -37.62 -7.79
C ASP A 128 3.33 -36.93 -6.64
N TYR A 129 2.07 -37.26 -6.49
CA TYR A 129 1.19 -36.63 -5.49
C TYR A 129 1.71 -36.78 -4.05
N GLU A 130 2.31 -37.93 -3.71
CA GLU A 130 2.81 -38.19 -2.36
C GLU A 130 4.04 -37.34 -2.05
N ASP A 131 4.96 -37.18 -2.99
CA ASP A 131 6.13 -36.33 -2.85
C ASP A 131 5.75 -34.84 -2.88
N GLN A 132 4.75 -34.41 -3.68
CA GLN A 132 4.22 -33.04 -3.63
C GLN A 132 3.68 -32.68 -2.23
N GLN A 133 2.98 -33.60 -1.56
CA GLN A 133 2.46 -33.37 -0.20
C GLN A 133 3.56 -33.21 0.86
N GLN A 134 4.75 -33.72 0.59
CA GLN A 134 5.92 -33.57 1.48
C GLN A 134 6.71 -32.30 1.21
N CYS A 135 6.46 -31.62 0.10
CA CYS A 135 7.08 -30.34 -0.19
C CYS A 135 6.63 -29.27 0.79
N ARG A 136 7.51 -28.33 1.04
CA ARG A 136 7.24 -27.15 1.87
C ARG A 136 7.42 -25.90 1.04
N ASP A 137 6.49 -24.98 1.13
CA ASP A 137 6.62 -23.67 0.53
C ASP A 137 7.09 -22.63 1.54
N ARG A 138 7.78 -21.64 1.03
CA ARG A 138 8.24 -20.49 1.80
C ARG A 138 8.10 -19.23 0.98
N TRP A 139 7.38 -18.29 1.51
CA TRP A 139 7.28 -16.94 0.97
C TRP A 139 8.30 -16.02 1.63
N SER A 140 8.99 -15.22 0.83
CA SER A 140 9.95 -14.22 1.29
C SER A 140 9.71 -12.91 0.57
N LEU A 141 9.59 -11.83 1.33
CA LEU A 141 9.55 -10.50 0.75
C LEU A 141 10.98 -10.04 0.44
N ARG A 142 11.21 -9.58 -0.78
CA ARG A 142 12.48 -8.98 -1.20
C ARG A 142 12.25 -7.54 -1.63
N GLY A 143 13.01 -6.63 -1.03
CA GLY A 143 13.07 -5.23 -1.45
C GLY A 143 14.04 -5.04 -2.62
N TYR A 144 13.65 -4.18 -3.55
CA TYR A 144 14.45 -3.66 -4.65
C TYR A 144 14.44 -2.14 -4.60
N LEU A 145 15.41 -1.51 -5.23
CA LEU A 145 15.54 -0.07 -5.28
C LEU A 145 15.34 0.42 -6.70
N VAL A 146 14.48 1.41 -6.85
CA VAL A 146 14.18 2.04 -8.13
C VAL A 146 14.33 3.56 -8.04
N TYR A 147 14.60 4.17 -9.16
CA TYR A 147 14.65 5.62 -9.34
C TYR A 147 13.56 6.01 -10.33
N ASN A 148 12.91 7.15 -10.11
CA ASN A 148 12.13 7.76 -11.18
C ASN A 148 13.08 8.22 -12.29
N ILE A 149 12.65 8.21 -13.56
CA ILE A 149 13.49 8.67 -14.68
C ILE A 149 13.94 10.14 -14.50
N ASP A 150 13.17 10.96 -13.79
CA ASP A 150 13.52 12.35 -13.48
C ASP A 150 14.68 12.49 -12.48
N GLN A 151 14.98 11.43 -11.71
CA GLN A 151 16.16 11.35 -10.85
C GLN A 151 17.44 10.97 -11.63
N THR A 152 17.33 10.75 -12.94
CA THR A 152 18.46 10.39 -13.81
C THR A 152 18.78 11.48 -14.80
N THR A 153 19.92 11.36 -15.46
CA THR A 153 20.32 12.27 -16.56
C THR A 153 19.60 11.94 -17.89
N MET A 154 18.48 11.21 -17.87
CA MET A 154 17.78 10.80 -19.10
C MET A 154 17.33 11.98 -19.95
N LYS A 155 16.85 13.05 -19.32
CA LYS A 155 16.42 14.27 -20.02
C LYS A 155 17.57 14.94 -20.75
N GLU A 156 18.76 14.91 -20.17
CA GLU A 156 19.98 15.52 -20.68
C GLU A 156 20.69 14.62 -21.70
N ASP A 157 20.85 13.33 -21.39
CA ASP A 157 21.66 12.39 -22.17
C ASP A 157 20.86 11.72 -23.30
N LEU A 158 19.55 11.49 -23.10
CA LEU A 158 18.64 10.83 -24.03
C LEU A 158 17.35 11.63 -24.26
N PRO A 159 17.42 12.92 -24.68
CA PRO A 159 16.26 13.82 -24.71
C PRO A 159 15.09 13.29 -25.55
N LYS A 160 15.36 12.70 -26.72
CA LYS A 160 14.31 12.13 -27.57
C LYS A 160 13.57 10.97 -26.91
N THR A 161 14.26 10.14 -26.14
CA THR A 161 13.66 9.04 -25.38
C THR A 161 12.84 9.57 -24.24
N TYR A 162 13.36 10.57 -23.51
CA TYR A 162 12.63 11.24 -22.43
C TYR A 162 11.35 11.90 -22.94
N GLU A 163 11.41 12.66 -24.02
CA GLU A 163 10.23 13.31 -24.63
C GLU A 163 9.18 12.29 -25.08
N LYS A 164 9.60 11.15 -25.64
CA LYS A 164 8.70 10.05 -25.98
C LYS A 164 7.98 9.52 -24.75
N PHE A 165 8.69 9.31 -23.65
CA PHE A 165 8.08 8.88 -22.40
C PHE A 165 7.11 9.90 -21.82
N VAL A 166 7.49 11.19 -21.82
CA VAL A 166 6.59 12.28 -21.39
C VAL A 166 5.33 12.36 -22.25
N ALA A 167 5.44 12.15 -23.56
CA ALA A 167 4.28 12.17 -24.45
C ALA A 167 3.32 11.00 -24.24
N LEU A 168 3.81 9.84 -23.77
CA LEU A 168 2.97 8.69 -23.41
C LEU A 168 2.18 8.93 -22.11
N TYR A 169 2.66 9.85 -21.28
CA TYR A 169 2.07 10.17 -19.97
C TYR A 169 1.89 11.67 -19.85
N PRO A 170 0.91 12.25 -20.55
CA PRO A 170 0.63 13.68 -20.48
C PRO A 170 0.31 14.09 -19.03
N ASP A 171 0.56 15.37 -18.73
CA ASP A 171 0.31 15.91 -17.39
C ASP A 171 -1.19 15.92 -17.10
N THR A 172 -1.60 15.06 -16.21
CA THR A 172 -3.02 14.87 -15.87
C THR A 172 -3.46 15.70 -14.66
N THR A 173 -2.61 16.64 -14.19
CA THR A 173 -2.94 17.49 -13.04
C THR A 173 -4.15 18.41 -13.29
N GLU A 174 -4.59 18.55 -14.54
CA GLU A 174 -5.76 19.31 -14.93
C GLU A 174 -6.92 18.41 -15.36
N GLY A 175 -7.45 17.56 -14.53
CA GLY A 175 -8.74 17.00 -14.97
C GLY A 175 -9.18 15.64 -14.50
N MET A 176 -8.48 15.05 -13.59
CA MET A 176 -8.99 13.81 -13.02
C MET A 176 -10.08 14.09 -12.00
N LYS A 177 -11.31 14.04 -12.46
CA LYS A 177 -12.40 13.62 -11.59
C LYS A 177 -12.27 12.11 -11.49
N ALA A 178 -11.85 11.58 -10.32
CA ALA A 178 -12.14 10.19 -10.01
C ALA A 178 -13.61 9.95 -10.30
N GLU A 179 -13.94 8.78 -10.79
CA GLU A 179 -15.32 8.33 -10.74
C GLU A 179 -15.62 8.09 -9.26
N GLU A 180 -16.07 9.16 -8.59
CA GLU A 180 -16.39 9.15 -7.16
C GLU A 180 -17.43 8.07 -6.80
N ASP A 181 -18.08 7.53 -7.82
CA ASP A 181 -19.13 6.51 -7.74
C ASP A 181 -18.73 5.17 -8.38
N ALA A 182 -17.45 4.95 -8.71
CA ALA A 182 -17.00 3.66 -9.22
C ALA A 182 -17.28 2.54 -8.20
N GLN A 183 -17.93 1.46 -8.68
CA GLN A 183 -18.26 0.28 -7.86
C GLN A 183 -17.07 -0.66 -7.82
N ASP A 184 -16.85 -1.30 -6.68
CA ASP A 184 -15.85 -2.34 -6.49
C ASP A 184 -16.53 -3.64 -6.02
N GLU A 185 -16.67 -4.59 -6.94
CA GLU A 185 -17.39 -5.83 -6.69
C GLU A 185 -16.75 -6.67 -5.55
N ALA A 186 -15.43 -6.65 -5.41
CA ALA A 186 -14.75 -7.38 -4.36
C ALA A 186 -14.96 -6.72 -2.99
N LEU A 187 -14.87 -5.39 -2.92
CA LEU A 187 -15.20 -4.65 -1.70
C LEU A 187 -16.67 -4.83 -1.33
N ASP A 188 -17.59 -4.67 -2.29
CA ASP A 188 -19.02 -4.89 -2.04
C ASP A 188 -19.30 -6.30 -1.54
N TYR A 189 -18.65 -7.31 -2.12
CA TYR A 189 -18.78 -8.69 -1.64
C TYR A 189 -18.30 -8.85 -0.20
N ILE A 190 -17.10 -8.35 0.12
CA ILE A 190 -16.52 -8.46 1.46
C ILE A 190 -17.37 -7.72 2.50
N LEU A 191 -17.84 -6.52 2.17
CA LEU A 191 -18.58 -5.67 3.09
C LEU A 191 -20.00 -6.18 3.38
N ASN A 192 -20.59 -6.97 2.47
CA ASN A 192 -21.98 -7.43 2.58
C ASN A 192 -22.13 -8.95 2.77
N THR A 193 -21.03 -9.72 2.82
CA THR A 193 -21.08 -11.18 2.97
C THR A 193 -20.48 -11.60 4.29
N GLU A 194 -21.29 -12.27 5.12
CA GLU A 194 -20.82 -12.81 6.38
C GLU A 194 -19.66 -13.80 6.17
N GLY A 195 -18.59 -13.65 6.95
CA GLY A 195 -17.40 -14.49 6.88
C GLY A 195 -16.44 -14.17 5.72
N ALA A 196 -16.75 -13.20 4.85
CA ALA A 196 -15.84 -12.77 3.78
C ALA A 196 -14.66 -11.96 4.32
N TRP A 197 -14.79 -11.33 5.48
CA TRP A 197 -13.72 -10.68 6.22
C TRP A 197 -13.38 -11.43 7.49
N ARG A 198 -12.22 -11.12 8.09
CA ARG A 198 -11.71 -11.79 9.29
C ARG A 198 -12.58 -11.63 10.57
N CYS A 199 -13.39 -10.60 10.61
CA CYS A 199 -14.37 -10.35 11.67
C CYS A 199 -15.69 -9.87 11.07
N PRO A 200 -16.83 -9.99 11.77
CA PRO A 200 -18.11 -9.49 11.29
C PRO A 200 -18.08 -8.00 10.94
N ILE A 201 -18.75 -7.63 9.85
CA ILE A 201 -18.98 -6.25 9.45
C ILE A 201 -20.49 -5.99 9.54
N HIS A 202 -20.88 -4.95 10.27
CA HIS A 202 -22.25 -4.57 10.49
C HIS A 202 -22.52 -3.16 9.97
N HIS A 203 -23.64 -2.99 9.29
CA HIS A 203 -24.11 -1.67 8.84
C HIS A 203 -25.24 -1.20 9.73
N GLN A 204 -25.20 0.06 10.17
CA GLN A 204 -26.23 0.67 10.99
C GLN A 204 -26.45 2.13 10.63
N LEU A 205 -27.64 2.63 10.93
CA LEU A 205 -27.89 4.08 10.87
C LEU A 205 -27.07 4.78 11.95
N GLY A 206 -26.30 5.79 11.57
CA GLY A 206 -25.44 6.56 12.46
C GLY A 206 -24.34 7.28 11.69
N ASP A 207 -23.55 8.06 12.39
CA ASP A 207 -22.49 8.89 11.84
C ASP A 207 -21.07 8.36 12.19
N ARG A 208 -20.99 7.20 12.83
CA ARG A 208 -19.74 6.67 13.35
C ARG A 208 -19.40 5.32 12.76
N ALA A 209 -18.21 5.22 12.15
CA ALA A 209 -17.53 3.97 11.86
C ALA A 209 -16.61 3.59 13.02
N CYS A 210 -16.44 2.31 13.30
CA CYS A 210 -15.47 1.85 14.28
C CYS A 210 -15.18 0.35 14.17
N TYR A 211 -13.92 -0.02 14.43
CA TYR A 211 -13.52 -1.37 14.76
C TYR A 211 -13.51 -1.54 16.29
N SER A 212 -14.23 -2.54 16.78
CA SER A 212 -14.36 -2.90 18.20
C SER A 212 -13.81 -4.28 18.49
N TYR A 213 -13.16 -4.45 19.64
CA TYR A 213 -12.58 -5.72 20.03
C TYR A 213 -12.50 -5.90 21.54
N SER A 214 -12.63 -7.15 22.02
CA SER A 214 -12.31 -7.53 23.40
C SER A 214 -10.80 -7.55 23.65
N LEU A 215 -10.37 -7.45 24.90
CA LEU A 215 -8.94 -7.41 25.25
C LEU A 215 -8.13 -8.62 24.75
N ASP A 216 -8.78 -9.76 24.65
CA ASP A 216 -8.19 -11.01 24.17
C ASP A 216 -8.46 -11.29 22.68
N PHE A 217 -9.15 -10.35 22.00
CA PHE A 217 -9.58 -10.48 20.60
C PHE A 217 -10.50 -11.68 20.34
N SER A 218 -11.19 -12.19 21.35
CA SER A 218 -12.20 -13.27 21.17
C SER A 218 -13.51 -12.76 20.59
N ALA A 219 -13.79 -11.46 20.71
CA ALA A 219 -14.93 -10.79 20.11
C ALA A 219 -14.44 -9.55 19.37
N GLU A 220 -14.67 -9.52 18.07
CA GLU A 220 -14.27 -8.43 17.18
C GLU A 220 -15.39 -8.12 16.21
N SER A 221 -15.57 -6.85 15.86
CA SER A 221 -16.48 -6.44 14.79
C SER A 221 -16.11 -5.08 14.24
N ILE A 222 -16.48 -4.86 12.98
CA ILE A 222 -16.48 -3.54 12.35
C ILE A 222 -17.93 -3.07 12.27
N CYS A 223 -18.16 -1.81 12.64
CA CYS A 223 -19.43 -1.13 12.45
C CYS A 223 -19.24 0.01 11.46
N LEU A 224 -20.09 0.07 10.43
CA LEU A 224 -20.09 1.11 9.40
C LEU A 224 -21.45 1.79 9.34
N PRO A 225 -21.53 3.10 9.04
CA PRO A 225 -22.75 3.72 8.58
C PRO A 225 -23.32 3.05 7.34
N MET A 226 -24.62 3.16 7.10
CA MET A 226 -25.22 2.68 5.87
C MET A 226 -24.62 3.41 4.67
N ARG A 227 -24.44 2.70 3.53
CA ARG A 227 -23.81 3.23 2.33
C ARG A 227 -24.47 4.52 1.81
N ASP A 228 -25.77 4.62 1.89
CA ASP A 228 -26.55 5.78 1.45
C ASP A 228 -26.38 7.03 2.33
N GLN A 229 -25.71 6.90 3.48
CA GLN A 229 -25.35 8.05 4.34
C GLN A 229 -24.07 8.75 3.87
N PHE A 230 -23.29 8.13 2.97
CA PHE A 230 -22.08 8.73 2.42
C PHE A 230 -22.38 9.56 1.17
N LYS A 231 -21.66 10.66 0.99
CA LYS A 231 -21.80 11.55 -0.16
C LYS A 231 -21.35 10.89 -1.47
N THR A 232 -20.33 10.02 -1.41
CA THR A 232 -19.76 9.29 -2.54
C THR A 232 -19.47 7.85 -2.17
N VAL A 233 -19.42 7.00 -3.16
CA VAL A 233 -19.04 5.58 -2.98
C VAL A 233 -17.59 5.47 -2.51
N SER A 234 -16.71 6.30 -3.06
CA SER A 234 -15.30 6.36 -2.63
C SER A 234 -15.14 6.72 -1.16
N ALA A 235 -15.98 7.62 -0.60
CA ALA A 235 -15.96 7.94 0.82
C ALA A 235 -16.38 6.74 1.68
N TYR A 236 -17.40 5.98 1.25
CA TYR A 236 -17.82 4.75 1.91
C TYR A 236 -16.71 3.70 1.92
N TYR A 237 -16.10 3.41 0.76
CA TYR A 237 -15.01 2.45 0.68
C TYR A 237 -13.78 2.90 1.46
N GLY A 238 -13.42 4.17 1.39
CA GLY A 238 -12.30 4.72 2.16
C GLY A 238 -12.48 4.53 3.67
N THR A 239 -13.67 4.78 4.19
CA THR A 239 -14.00 4.54 5.61
C THR A 239 -13.97 3.04 5.94
N ALA A 240 -14.54 2.20 5.06
CA ALA A 240 -14.52 0.75 5.26
C ALA A 240 -13.08 0.20 5.31
N LEU A 241 -12.22 0.58 4.36
CA LEU A 241 -10.82 0.18 4.32
C LEU A 241 -10.05 0.64 5.57
N HIS A 242 -10.36 1.82 6.10
CA HIS A 242 -9.76 2.30 7.36
C HIS A 242 -10.10 1.39 8.55
N GLU A 243 -11.37 1.04 8.72
CA GLU A 243 -11.80 0.15 9.80
C GLU A 243 -11.30 -1.29 9.60
N MET A 244 -11.24 -1.73 8.34
CA MET A 244 -10.63 -3.01 7.96
C MET A 244 -9.14 -3.02 8.34
N ALA A 245 -8.41 -1.95 8.08
CA ALA A 245 -7.00 -1.81 8.48
C ALA A 245 -6.82 -1.91 10.00
N HIS A 246 -7.66 -1.24 10.78
CA HIS A 246 -7.66 -1.42 12.23
C HIS A 246 -7.88 -2.87 12.64
N SER A 247 -8.78 -3.57 11.98
CA SER A 247 -9.10 -4.94 12.33
C SER A 247 -7.93 -5.90 12.10
N THR A 248 -7.00 -5.58 11.20
CA THR A 248 -5.84 -6.46 10.93
C THR A 248 -5.01 -6.75 12.18
N LYS A 249 -5.01 -5.86 13.19
CA LYS A 249 -4.30 -6.10 14.46
C LYS A 249 -4.86 -7.27 15.28
N GLY A 250 -6.07 -7.72 15.00
CA GLY A 250 -6.65 -8.91 15.61
C GLY A 250 -5.99 -10.22 15.13
N ASP A 251 -5.38 -10.26 13.95
CA ASP A 251 -4.59 -11.41 13.51
C ASP A 251 -3.33 -11.56 14.37
N PRO A 252 -3.07 -12.74 14.96
CA PRO A 252 -1.89 -12.96 15.80
C PRO A 252 -0.55 -12.65 15.13
N LYS A 253 -0.47 -12.78 13.79
CA LYS A 253 0.76 -12.49 13.01
C LYS A 253 0.98 -11.00 12.77
N MET A 254 -0.11 -10.21 12.83
CA MET A 254 -0.09 -8.75 12.58
C MET A 254 -0.38 -7.95 13.84
N ARG A 255 -0.49 -8.63 14.99
CA ARG A 255 -0.78 -7.98 16.28
C ARG A 255 0.20 -6.86 16.56
N ARG A 256 -0.35 -5.68 16.81
CA ARG A 256 0.39 -4.47 17.12
C ARG A 256 -0.18 -3.79 18.35
N ASP A 257 0.70 -3.23 19.16
CA ASP A 257 0.35 -2.45 20.34
C ASP A 257 1.45 -1.39 20.54
N TYR A 258 1.08 -0.15 20.31
CA TYR A 258 1.99 1.01 20.46
C TYR A 258 1.93 1.63 21.85
N GLY A 259 1.18 1.03 22.79
CA GLY A 259 0.92 1.59 24.11
C GLY A 259 -0.10 2.74 24.05
N GLY A 260 -0.88 2.91 25.10
CA GLY A 260 -1.90 3.95 25.19
C GLY A 260 -3.11 3.68 24.28
N LYS A 261 -4.25 3.34 24.89
CA LYS A 261 -5.50 3.03 24.17
C LYS A 261 -6.52 4.14 24.21
N SER A 262 -6.23 5.22 24.94
CA SER A 262 -7.14 6.36 25.06
C SER A 262 -6.98 7.29 23.87
N PHE A 263 -8.11 7.83 23.42
CA PHE A 263 -8.16 8.89 22.43
C PHE A 263 -7.15 10.00 22.75
N GLY A 264 -6.36 10.41 21.75
CA GLY A 264 -5.32 11.43 21.91
C GLY A 264 -3.99 10.93 22.49
N SER A 265 -3.84 9.64 22.87
CA SER A 265 -2.55 9.10 23.26
C SER A 265 -1.63 8.90 22.04
N GLU A 266 -0.31 8.89 22.29
CA GLU A 266 0.69 8.64 21.23
C GLU A 266 0.47 7.28 20.56
N GLY A 267 0.18 6.23 21.32
CA GLY A 267 -0.08 4.90 20.79
C GLY A 267 -1.35 4.84 19.93
N TYR A 268 -2.39 5.57 20.31
CA TYR A 268 -3.60 5.71 19.50
C TYR A 268 -3.26 6.41 18.17
N ALA A 269 -2.53 7.53 18.22
CA ALA A 269 -2.13 8.25 17.00
C ALA A 269 -1.33 7.38 16.03
N LEU A 270 -0.44 6.50 16.52
CA LEU A 270 0.33 5.59 15.68
C LEU A 270 -0.54 4.52 15.01
N GLU A 271 -1.54 4.01 15.71
CA GLU A 271 -2.51 3.07 15.15
C GLU A 271 -3.34 3.73 14.05
N GLU A 272 -3.80 4.96 14.26
CA GLU A 272 -4.49 5.76 13.24
C GLU A 272 -3.61 5.99 12.01
N LEU A 273 -2.32 6.29 12.20
CA LEU A 273 -1.37 6.45 11.10
C LEU A 273 -1.28 5.18 10.23
N VAL A 274 -1.18 4.02 10.87
CA VAL A 274 -1.12 2.73 10.15
C VAL A 274 -2.42 2.48 9.40
N ALA A 275 -3.57 2.69 10.03
CA ALA A 275 -4.86 2.47 9.40
C ALA A 275 -5.08 3.43 8.21
N GLU A 276 -4.73 4.69 8.38
CA GLU A 276 -4.90 5.73 7.37
C GLU A 276 -4.07 5.47 6.10
N PHE A 277 -2.77 5.20 6.27
CA PHE A 277 -1.91 4.88 5.12
C PHE A 277 -2.23 3.52 4.50
N THR A 278 -2.67 2.54 5.30
CA THR A 278 -3.15 1.25 4.75
C THR A 278 -4.35 1.49 3.83
N ALA A 279 -5.37 2.19 4.31
CA ALA A 279 -6.56 2.49 3.52
C ALA A 279 -6.23 3.32 2.27
N ALA A 280 -5.30 4.28 2.36
CA ALA A 280 -4.86 5.05 1.20
C ALA A 280 -4.15 4.18 0.15
N PHE A 281 -3.28 3.25 0.57
CA PHE A 281 -2.54 2.37 -0.35
C PHE A 281 -3.44 1.31 -0.98
N VAL A 282 -4.38 0.75 -0.20
CA VAL A 282 -5.37 -0.21 -0.74
C VAL A 282 -6.34 0.51 -1.68
N GLY A 283 -6.83 1.68 -1.29
CA GLY A 283 -7.68 2.50 -2.15
C GLY A 283 -7.00 2.84 -3.48
N CYS A 284 -5.71 3.20 -3.45
CA CYS A 284 -4.91 3.45 -4.66
C CYS A 284 -4.83 2.20 -5.56
N ASP A 285 -4.54 1.02 -5.01
CA ASP A 285 -4.49 -0.25 -5.76
C ASP A 285 -5.86 -0.61 -6.38
N ARG A 286 -6.96 -0.15 -5.77
CA ARG A 286 -8.34 -0.37 -6.22
C ARG A 286 -8.91 0.76 -7.09
N GLY A 287 -8.15 1.81 -7.35
CA GLY A 287 -8.61 2.97 -8.11
C GLY A 287 -9.58 3.88 -7.36
N HIS A 288 -9.66 3.74 -6.03
CA HIS A 288 -10.49 4.61 -5.18
C HIS A 288 -9.65 5.72 -4.56
N THR A 289 -10.21 6.92 -4.54
CA THR A 289 -9.59 8.03 -3.82
C THR A 289 -10.01 8.02 -2.37
N LYS A 290 -9.05 8.03 -1.46
CA LYS A 290 -9.33 8.33 -0.07
C LYS A 290 -9.08 9.80 0.21
N THR A 291 -10.11 10.51 0.69
CA THR A 291 -9.93 11.80 1.37
C THR A 291 -9.67 11.52 2.83
N ILE A 292 -8.54 11.99 3.37
CA ILE A 292 -8.36 12.00 4.83
C ILE A 292 -9.36 13.00 5.40
N ASP A 293 -10.16 12.56 6.37
CA ASP A 293 -11.14 13.41 7.02
C ASP A 293 -10.48 14.56 7.75
N GLU A 294 -11.17 15.72 7.79
CA GLU A 294 -10.69 16.91 8.50
C GLU A 294 -10.46 16.62 9.99
N GLU A 295 -11.17 15.68 10.58
CA GLU A 295 -11.01 15.24 11.96
C GLU A 295 -9.63 14.61 12.24
N HIS A 296 -8.94 14.07 11.23
CA HIS A 296 -7.61 13.49 11.37
C HIS A 296 -6.47 14.53 11.36
N ILE A 297 -6.76 15.79 11.06
CA ILE A 297 -5.77 16.88 11.07
C ILE A 297 -5.13 17.05 12.44
N ASP A 298 -5.90 16.89 13.50
CA ASP A 298 -5.41 17.00 14.88
C ASP A 298 -4.36 15.94 15.23
N TYR A 299 -4.36 14.80 14.52
CA TYR A 299 -3.37 13.74 14.71
C TYR A 299 -2.05 13.98 14.00
N VAL A 300 -2.00 14.81 12.95
CA VAL A 300 -0.77 15.06 12.16
C VAL A 300 0.38 15.50 13.06
N GLN A 301 0.15 16.38 14.01
CA GLN A 301 1.19 16.80 14.94
C GLN A 301 1.65 15.69 15.88
N SER A 302 0.72 14.83 16.31
CA SER A 302 1.01 13.67 17.14
C SER A 302 1.79 12.62 16.34
N TRP A 303 1.43 12.38 15.09
CA TRP A 303 2.13 11.50 14.16
C TRP A 303 3.57 11.96 13.92
N ARG A 304 3.77 13.27 13.67
CA ARG A 304 5.12 13.84 13.48
C ARG A 304 6.00 13.68 14.73
N LYS A 305 5.45 13.86 15.92
CA LYS A 305 6.19 13.65 17.18
C LYS A 305 6.59 12.19 17.34
N ALA A 306 5.69 11.27 17.00
CA ALA A 306 5.91 9.84 17.12
C ALA A 306 6.95 9.32 16.11
N ILE A 307 6.86 9.73 14.84
CA ILE A 307 7.79 9.32 13.76
C ILE A 307 9.22 9.84 14.01
N LYS A 308 9.40 10.96 14.69
CA LYS A 308 10.75 11.46 15.06
C LYS A 308 11.51 10.53 16.00
N LYS A 309 10.85 9.59 16.65
CA LYS A 309 11.49 8.53 17.45
C LYS A 309 11.95 7.41 16.53
N LYS A 310 13.20 7.45 16.09
CA LYS A 310 13.79 6.53 15.10
C LYS A 310 13.51 5.03 15.36
N ASP A 311 13.39 4.63 16.62
CA ASP A 311 13.19 3.22 17.00
C ASP A 311 11.78 2.70 16.67
N ILE A 312 10.80 3.58 16.45
CA ILE A 312 9.41 3.19 16.19
C ILE A 312 9.08 3.19 14.68
N VAL A 313 9.81 3.96 13.87
CA VAL A 313 9.53 4.11 12.42
C VAL A 313 9.57 2.78 11.70
N SER A 314 10.59 1.96 11.94
CA SER A 314 10.70 0.65 11.29
C SER A 314 9.54 -0.28 11.67
N THR A 315 9.05 -0.19 12.90
CA THR A 315 7.89 -0.97 13.37
C THR A 315 6.61 -0.52 12.70
N ILE A 316 6.37 0.80 12.63
CA ILE A 316 5.18 1.38 11.97
C ILE A 316 5.15 1.00 10.50
N VAL A 317 6.27 1.18 9.80
CA VAL A 317 6.35 0.85 8.37
C VAL A 317 6.17 -0.65 8.14
N ASP A 318 6.74 -1.51 9.00
CA ASP A 318 6.55 -2.96 8.92
C ASP A 318 5.07 -3.35 9.14
N ASP A 319 4.41 -2.75 10.12
CA ASP A 319 3.00 -3.00 10.41
C ASP A 319 2.08 -2.46 9.30
N LEU A 320 2.36 -1.28 8.76
CA LEU A 320 1.71 -0.72 7.57
C LEU A 320 1.81 -1.66 6.37
N MET A 321 3.03 -2.13 6.06
CA MET A 321 3.27 -3.04 4.95
C MET A 321 2.52 -4.37 5.11
N ARG A 322 2.43 -4.89 6.33
CA ARG A 322 1.70 -6.13 6.63
C ARG A 322 0.19 -5.95 6.47
N ALA A 323 -0.37 -4.89 7.03
CA ALA A 323 -1.79 -4.59 6.93
C ALA A 323 -2.21 -4.39 5.47
N THR A 324 -1.49 -3.54 4.72
CA THR A 324 -1.75 -3.28 3.30
C THR A 324 -1.69 -4.56 2.47
N ASN A 325 -0.64 -5.37 2.63
CA ASN A 325 -0.53 -6.63 1.87
C ASN A 325 -1.62 -7.64 2.24
N TYR A 326 -2.07 -7.66 3.49
CA TYR A 326 -3.15 -8.54 3.92
C TYR A 326 -4.47 -8.18 3.22
N GLU A 327 -4.87 -6.91 3.25
CA GLU A 327 -6.10 -6.43 2.63
C GLU A 327 -6.09 -6.65 1.11
N ILE A 328 -5.02 -6.22 0.43
CA ILE A 328 -4.89 -6.40 -1.02
C ILE A 328 -4.95 -7.87 -1.41
N ARG A 329 -4.36 -8.76 -0.62
CA ARG A 329 -4.44 -10.20 -0.89
C ARG A 329 -5.87 -10.71 -0.82
N ILE A 330 -6.61 -10.36 0.23
CA ILE A 330 -8.01 -10.80 0.38
C ILE A 330 -8.89 -10.25 -0.75
N LEU A 331 -8.71 -8.98 -1.12
CA LEU A 331 -9.45 -8.38 -2.23
C LEU A 331 -9.17 -9.10 -3.56
N ARG A 332 -7.92 -9.42 -3.88
CA ARG A 332 -7.56 -10.16 -5.09
C ARG A 332 -8.07 -11.59 -5.10
N GLU A 333 -7.97 -12.30 -3.97
CA GLU A 333 -8.56 -13.63 -3.82
C GLU A 333 -10.09 -13.57 -4.07
N THR A 334 -10.75 -12.50 -3.64
CA THR A 334 -12.17 -12.25 -3.87
C THR A 334 -12.47 -11.96 -5.35
N ASP A 335 -11.68 -11.11 -6.02
CA ASP A 335 -11.79 -10.85 -7.46
C ASP A 335 -11.70 -12.16 -8.26
N GLU A 336 -10.70 -13.00 -7.96
CA GLU A 336 -10.52 -14.30 -8.63
C GLU A 336 -11.70 -15.25 -8.39
N MET A 337 -12.26 -15.25 -7.18
CA MET A 337 -13.42 -16.05 -6.84
C MET A 337 -14.66 -15.60 -7.64
N LEU A 338 -14.93 -14.30 -7.67
CA LEU A 338 -16.07 -13.72 -8.39
C LEU A 338 -15.96 -13.97 -9.91
N ALA A 339 -14.77 -13.80 -10.48
CA ALA A 339 -14.52 -14.08 -11.89
C ALA A 339 -14.80 -15.56 -12.27
N LYS A 340 -14.40 -16.50 -11.40
CA LYS A 340 -14.68 -17.94 -11.59
C LYS A 340 -16.19 -18.26 -11.49
N GLN A 341 -16.93 -17.56 -10.64
CA GLN A 341 -18.39 -17.75 -10.52
C GLN A 341 -19.11 -17.25 -11.77
N THR A 342 -18.75 -16.08 -12.26
CA THR A 342 -19.31 -15.49 -13.48
C THR A 342 -19.08 -16.39 -14.69
N THR A 343 -17.89 -16.96 -14.84
CA THR A 343 -17.55 -17.90 -15.94
C THR A 343 -18.38 -19.18 -15.88
N LYS A 344 -18.68 -19.69 -14.68
CA LYS A 344 -19.51 -20.92 -14.50
C LYS A 344 -21.00 -20.69 -14.81
N ILE A 345 -21.51 -19.47 -14.63
CA ILE A 345 -22.91 -19.12 -14.92
C ILE A 345 -23.08 -18.90 -16.44
N ALA A 346 -22.03 -18.45 -17.13
CA ALA A 346 -22.05 -18.21 -18.57
C ALA A 346 -21.81 -19.46 -19.43
N ALA A 347 -21.38 -20.57 -18.83
CA ALA A 347 -21.15 -21.86 -19.49
C ALA A 347 -22.30 -22.84 -19.30
#